data_c5a086746ea82cb9ead1a19de90783fb
#
_entry.id   c5a086746ea82cb9ead1a19de90783fb
#
_cell.length_a   1.000
_cell.length_b   1.000
_cell.length_c   1.000
_cell.angle_alpha   90.00
_cell.angle_beta   90.00
_cell.angle_gamma   90.00
#
_symmetry.space_group_name_H-M   'P 1'
#
loop_
_entity.id
_entity.type
_entity.pdbx_description
1 polymer ?
#
loop_
_entity_poly.entity_id
_entity_poly.type
_entity_poly.pdbx_seq_one_letter_code
_entity_poly.pdbx_strand_id
1 'polypeptide(L)'
;MTNNNYEAVVQKSKDISLRWRSIPAPQRGDLIRQFGEELRLQKKSLAETITKEARKIETESLGEVQEAIDMCDFAVGLSRQLYGLTMPSERPNHRLQELWHPLGIVGCITCLLYTSPSPRDRG
;
A
#
# COMPACT_ATOMS: atom_id res chain seq x y z
N MET A 1 19.64 -15.33 -8.16
CA MET A 1 19.34 -13.90 -8.39
C MET A 1 20.55 -13.13 -7.88
N THR A 2 21.26 -12.46 -8.76
CA THR A 2 22.52 -11.79 -8.42
C THR A 2 22.24 -10.49 -7.66
N ASN A 3 23.04 -10.19 -6.64
CA ASN A 3 22.96 -9.00 -5.77
C ASN A 3 22.85 -7.69 -6.59
N ASN A 4 23.41 -7.65 -7.78
CA ASN A 4 23.36 -6.50 -8.69
C ASN A 4 21.95 -6.12 -9.16
N ASN A 5 20.98 -7.04 -9.21
CA ASN A 5 19.62 -6.74 -9.63
C ASN A 5 18.84 -6.05 -8.50
N TYR A 6 19.07 -6.44 -7.24
CA TYR A 6 18.41 -5.85 -6.08
C TYR A 6 18.81 -4.37 -5.90
N GLU A 7 20.11 -4.08 -5.90
CA GLU A 7 20.63 -2.71 -5.75
C GLU A 7 20.10 -1.77 -6.86
N ALA A 8 20.09 -2.24 -8.10
CA ALA A 8 19.57 -1.47 -9.23
C ALA A 8 18.07 -1.17 -9.08
N VAL A 9 17.28 -2.15 -8.64
CA VAL A 9 15.84 -1.96 -8.39
C VAL A 9 15.60 -0.97 -7.25
N VAL A 10 16.33 -1.09 -6.15
CA VAL A 10 16.23 -0.18 -5.01
C VAL A 10 16.61 1.25 -5.43
N GLN A 11 17.71 1.42 -6.17
CA GLN A 11 18.13 2.76 -6.61
C GLN A 11 17.10 3.39 -7.55
N LYS A 12 16.61 2.64 -8.54
CA LYS A 12 15.54 3.10 -9.44
C LYS A 12 14.27 3.49 -8.67
N SER A 13 13.90 2.72 -7.66
CA SER A 13 12.75 3.01 -6.82
C SER A 13 12.94 4.29 -6.01
N LYS A 14 14.16 4.53 -5.48
CA LYS A 14 14.49 5.80 -4.79
C LYS A 14 14.30 7.00 -5.71
N ASP A 15 14.83 6.95 -6.92
CA ASP A 15 14.74 8.04 -7.88
C ASP A 15 13.27 8.33 -8.28
N ILE A 16 12.49 7.27 -8.47
CA ILE A 16 11.06 7.39 -8.78
C ILE A 16 10.27 7.93 -7.58
N SER A 17 10.62 7.53 -6.35
CA SER A 17 9.90 7.95 -5.15
C SER A 17 9.94 9.46 -4.95
N LEU A 18 11.03 10.12 -5.35
CA LEU A 18 11.15 11.59 -5.30
C LEU A 18 10.15 12.29 -6.23
N ARG A 19 9.92 11.73 -7.41
CA ARG A 19 8.91 12.23 -8.36
C ARG A 19 7.50 11.89 -7.88
N TRP A 20 7.29 10.66 -7.41
CA TRP A 20 6.01 10.19 -6.93
C TRP A 20 5.47 11.02 -5.78
N ARG A 21 6.30 11.36 -4.80
CA ARG A 21 5.88 12.18 -3.66
C ARG A 21 5.52 13.62 -4.02
N SER A 22 6.01 14.14 -5.16
CA SER A 22 5.65 15.49 -5.65
C SER A 22 4.29 15.55 -6.34
N ILE A 23 3.72 14.40 -6.72
CA ILE A 23 2.38 14.30 -7.27
C ILE A 23 1.37 14.51 -6.12
N PRO A 24 0.35 15.38 -6.28
CA PRO A 24 -0.69 15.55 -5.27
C PRO A 24 -1.35 14.22 -4.87
N ALA A 25 -1.60 14.03 -3.58
CA ALA A 25 -2.15 12.77 -3.07
C ALA A 25 -3.44 12.31 -3.77
N PRO A 26 -4.42 13.18 -4.08
CA PRO A 26 -5.61 12.77 -4.82
C PRO A 26 -5.33 12.27 -6.25
N GLN A 27 -4.29 12.77 -6.92
CA GLN A 27 -3.90 12.28 -8.24
C GLN A 27 -3.24 10.89 -8.14
N ARG A 28 -2.44 10.65 -7.10
CA ARG A 28 -1.94 9.30 -6.80
C ARG A 28 -3.09 8.35 -6.47
N GLY A 29 -4.08 8.83 -5.72
CA GLY A 29 -5.30 8.09 -5.42
C GLY A 29 -6.06 7.67 -6.68
N ASP A 30 -6.13 8.52 -7.71
CA ASP A 30 -6.78 8.16 -8.96
C ASP A 30 -6.08 7.01 -9.70
N LEU A 31 -4.76 6.95 -9.66
CA LEU A 31 -4.00 5.81 -10.20
C LEU A 31 -4.31 4.51 -9.43
N ILE A 32 -4.46 4.59 -8.10
CA ILE A 32 -4.85 3.43 -7.29
C ILE A 32 -6.30 3.02 -7.58
N ARG A 33 -7.20 3.97 -7.84
CA ARG A 33 -8.57 3.67 -8.27
C ARG A 33 -8.58 2.87 -9.58
N GLN A 34 -7.83 3.32 -10.58
CA GLN A 34 -7.70 2.61 -11.87
C GLN A 34 -7.13 1.20 -11.67
N PHE A 35 -6.14 1.05 -10.81
CA PHE A 35 -5.59 -0.26 -10.45
C PHE A 35 -6.64 -1.16 -9.78
N GLY A 36 -7.43 -0.62 -8.85
CA GLY A 36 -8.54 -1.36 -8.21
C GLY A 36 -9.61 -1.80 -9.21
N GLU A 37 -9.90 -0.98 -10.22
CA GLU A 37 -10.82 -1.35 -11.31
C GLU A 37 -10.27 -2.51 -12.14
N GLU A 38 -8.99 -2.50 -12.46
CA GLU A 38 -8.35 -3.60 -13.17
C GLU A 38 -8.37 -4.90 -12.33
N LEU A 39 -8.13 -4.81 -11.03
CA LEU A 39 -8.26 -5.97 -10.14
C LEU A 39 -9.69 -6.54 -10.15
N ARG A 40 -10.72 -5.70 -10.21
CA ARG A 40 -12.13 -6.14 -10.31
C ARG A 40 -12.38 -6.89 -11.61
N LEU A 41 -11.87 -6.39 -12.73
CA LEU A 41 -12.00 -7.03 -14.03
C LEU A 41 -11.29 -8.38 -14.08
N GLN A 42 -10.13 -8.49 -13.43
CA GLN A 42 -9.30 -9.69 -13.43
C GLN A 42 -9.57 -10.62 -12.23
N LYS A 43 -10.55 -10.31 -11.39
CA LYS A 43 -10.77 -10.98 -10.10
C LYS A 43 -10.78 -12.50 -10.21
N LYS A 44 -11.53 -13.04 -11.16
CA LYS A 44 -11.67 -14.48 -11.35
C LYS A 44 -10.33 -15.12 -11.76
N SER A 45 -9.65 -14.55 -12.74
CA SER A 45 -8.38 -15.07 -13.25
C SER A 45 -7.28 -15.03 -12.18
N LEU A 46 -7.24 -13.96 -11.38
CA LEU A 46 -6.31 -13.84 -10.25
C LEU A 46 -6.61 -14.87 -9.16
N ALA A 47 -7.88 -15.08 -8.83
CA ALA A 47 -8.28 -16.09 -7.85
C ALA A 47 -7.94 -17.52 -8.32
N GLU A 48 -8.14 -17.84 -9.59
CA GLU A 48 -7.73 -19.13 -10.17
C GLU A 48 -6.21 -19.34 -10.05
N THR A 49 -5.42 -18.28 -10.26
CA THR A 49 -3.96 -18.33 -10.07
C THR A 49 -3.59 -18.59 -8.62
N ILE A 50 -4.21 -17.90 -7.66
CA ILE A 50 -4.00 -18.11 -6.22
C ILE A 50 -4.36 -19.54 -5.83
N THR A 51 -5.51 -20.05 -6.28
CA THR A 51 -5.94 -21.44 -6.03
C THR A 51 -4.90 -22.43 -6.53
N LYS A 52 -4.38 -22.23 -7.72
CA LYS A 52 -3.39 -23.11 -8.35
C LYS A 52 -2.04 -23.07 -7.63
N GLU A 53 -1.54 -21.90 -7.29
CA GLU A 53 -0.19 -21.70 -6.74
C GLU A 53 -0.15 -21.91 -5.22
N ALA A 54 -1.12 -21.36 -4.49
CA ALA A 54 -1.19 -21.43 -3.03
C ALA A 54 -2.03 -22.59 -2.51
N ARG A 55 -2.71 -23.35 -3.40
CA ARG A 55 -3.59 -24.48 -3.07
C ARG A 55 -4.73 -24.12 -2.09
N LYS A 56 -5.18 -22.87 -2.15
CA LYS A 56 -6.36 -22.41 -1.43
C LYS A 56 -7.63 -22.86 -2.16
N ILE A 57 -8.74 -22.95 -1.45
CA ILE A 57 -10.04 -23.15 -2.08
C ILE A 57 -10.46 -21.89 -2.84
N GLU A 58 -11.26 -22.04 -3.89
CA GLU A 58 -11.66 -20.94 -4.77
C GLU A 58 -12.30 -19.77 -4.01
N THR A 59 -13.16 -20.08 -3.04
CA THR A 59 -13.84 -19.05 -2.23
C THR A 59 -12.86 -18.19 -1.46
N GLU A 60 -11.82 -18.78 -0.86
CA GLU A 60 -10.77 -18.04 -0.17
C GLU A 60 -9.93 -17.21 -1.14
N SER A 61 -9.60 -17.79 -2.30
CA SER A 61 -8.83 -17.08 -3.33
C SER A 61 -9.58 -15.86 -3.88
N LEU A 62 -10.89 -15.96 -4.05
CA LEU A 62 -11.74 -14.82 -4.41
C LEU A 62 -11.78 -13.76 -3.30
N GLY A 63 -11.75 -14.18 -2.03
CA GLY A 63 -11.65 -13.30 -0.87
C GLY A 63 -10.33 -12.53 -0.84
N GLU A 64 -9.20 -13.17 -1.13
CA GLU A 64 -7.87 -12.52 -1.21
C GLU A 64 -7.87 -11.37 -2.24
N VAL A 65 -8.42 -11.62 -3.42
CA VAL A 65 -8.50 -10.58 -4.46
C VAL A 65 -9.48 -9.49 -4.06
N GLN A 66 -10.59 -9.84 -3.38
CA GLN A 66 -11.54 -8.84 -2.87
C GLN A 66 -10.88 -7.92 -1.86
N GLU A 67 -10.10 -8.47 -0.92
CA GLU A 67 -9.36 -7.67 0.07
C GLU A 67 -8.41 -6.67 -0.62
N ALA A 68 -7.69 -7.11 -1.65
CA ALA A 68 -6.82 -6.22 -2.42
C ALA A 68 -7.61 -5.07 -3.09
N ILE A 69 -8.81 -5.34 -3.59
CA ILE A 69 -9.71 -4.35 -4.17
C ILE A 69 -10.18 -3.36 -3.09
N ASP A 70 -10.61 -3.87 -1.94
CA ASP A 70 -11.10 -3.06 -0.82
C ASP A 70 -9.99 -2.15 -0.27
N MET A 71 -8.75 -2.64 -0.23
CA MET A 71 -7.59 -1.83 0.13
C MET A 71 -7.31 -0.72 -0.88
N CYS A 72 -7.55 -0.93 -2.17
CA CYS A 72 -7.46 0.14 -3.16
C CYS A 72 -8.50 1.22 -2.88
N ASP A 73 -9.75 0.86 -2.62
CA ASP A 73 -10.81 1.81 -2.30
C ASP A 73 -10.50 2.60 -1.03
N PHE A 74 -10.01 1.92 0.01
CA PHE A 74 -9.56 2.56 1.24
C PHE A 74 -8.41 3.54 1.00
N ALA A 75 -7.40 3.17 0.21
CA ALA A 75 -6.28 4.04 -0.12
C ALA A 75 -6.72 5.29 -0.92
N VAL A 76 -7.69 5.14 -1.81
CA VAL A 76 -8.31 6.28 -2.54
C VAL A 76 -8.95 7.25 -1.55
N GLY A 77 -9.72 6.76 -0.57
CA GLY A 77 -10.29 7.57 0.49
C GLY A 77 -9.23 8.30 1.30
N LEU A 78 -8.20 7.59 1.76
CA LEU A 78 -7.09 8.15 2.52
C LEU A 78 -6.32 9.24 1.76
N SER A 79 -6.28 9.17 0.43
CA SER A 79 -5.60 10.20 -0.38
C SER A 79 -6.14 11.62 -0.16
N ARG A 80 -7.34 11.75 0.40
CA ARG A 80 -8.01 13.02 0.75
C ARG A 80 -8.19 13.25 2.24
N GLN A 81 -7.99 12.23 3.07
CA GLN A 81 -8.29 12.25 4.50
C GLN A 81 -7.04 12.23 5.41
N LEU A 82 -5.85 12.02 4.86
CA LEU A 82 -4.61 12.12 5.62
C LEU A 82 -4.22 13.59 5.85
N TYR A 83 -5.07 14.30 6.58
CA TYR A 83 -4.81 15.64 7.11
C TYR A 83 -4.39 15.52 8.57
N GLY A 84 -3.50 16.38 9.02
CA GLY A 84 -3.06 16.42 10.41
C GLY A 84 -3.90 17.36 11.27
N LEU A 85 -3.63 17.36 12.56
CA LEU A 85 -4.24 18.24 13.54
C LEU A 85 -3.51 19.59 13.57
N THR A 86 -4.25 20.65 13.85
CA THR A 86 -3.70 21.96 14.23
C THR A 86 -4.09 22.22 15.68
N MET A 87 -3.10 22.47 16.52
CA MET A 87 -3.27 22.60 17.97
C MET A 87 -2.77 23.96 18.45
N PRO A 88 -3.41 24.57 19.47
CA PRO A 88 -2.88 25.76 20.13
C PRO A 88 -1.54 25.44 20.82
N SER A 89 -0.65 26.41 20.82
CA SER A 89 0.64 26.34 21.53
C SER A 89 0.57 27.10 22.83
N GLU A 90 1.24 26.61 23.87
CA GLU A 90 1.48 27.33 25.12
C GLU A 90 2.50 28.47 24.95
N ARG A 91 3.26 28.46 23.83
CA ARG A 91 4.28 29.46 23.54
C ARG A 91 3.73 30.59 22.70
N PRO A 92 4.00 31.86 23.01
CA PRO A 92 3.60 32.99 22.18
C PRO A 92 4.18 32.86 20.74
N ASN A 93 3.36 33.21 19.75
CA ASN A 93 3.74 33.21 18.33
C ASN A 93 4.15 31.82 17.78
N HIS A 94 3.70 30.72 18.41
CA HIS A 94 3.92 29.35 17.96
C HIS A 94 2.61 28.70 17.54
N ARG A 95 2.70 27.83 16.54
CA ARG A 95 1.62 26.95 16.09
C ARG A 95 2.13 25.52 16.10
N LEU A 96 1.33 24.58 16.61
CA LEU A 96 1.59 23.15 16.56
C LEU A 96 0.77 22.55 15.42
N GLN A 97 1.42 21.79 14.56
CA GLN A 97 0.77 21.10 13.45
C GLN A 97 1.31 19.68 13.34
N GLU A 98 0.40 18.76 13.07
CA GLU A 98 0.69 17.40 12.63
C GLU A 98 0.65 17.35 11.11
N LEU A 99 1.66 16.75 10.51
CA LEU A 99 1.77 16.60 9.05
C LEU A 99 2.14 15.15 8.72
N TRP A 100 1.49 14.60 7.70
CA TRP A 100 1.80 13.27 7.19
C TRP A 100 2.81 13.37 6.05
N HIS A 101 3.94 12.70 6.21
CA HIS A 101 4.99 12.64 5.21
C HIS A 101 5.20 11.23 4.69
N PRO A 102 5.47 11.04 3.37
CA PRO A 102 5.80 9.72 2.83
C PRO A 102 7.08 9.17 3.46
N LEU A 103 7.07 7.90 3.85
CA LEU A 103 8.27 7.19 4.32
C LEU A 103 9.29 6.94 3.20
N GLY A 104 8.86 6.93 1.96
CA GLY A 104 9.68 6.56 0.81
C GLY A 104 9.38 5.12 0.36
N ILE A 105 10.44 4.35 0.09
CA ILE A 105 10.30 2.97 -0.35
C ILE A 105 10.02 2.06 0.84
N VAL A 106 9.05 1.18 0.68
CA VAL A 106 8.68 0.16 1.66
C VAL A 106 8.78 -1.21 1.01
N GLY A 107 9.48 -2.12 1.64
CA GLY A 107 9.48 -3.53 1.27
C GLY A 107 8.38 -4.27 2.03
N CYS A 108 7.49 -4.94 1.29
CA CYS A 108 6.45 -5.78 1.87
C CYS A 108 6.78 -7.25 1.62
N ILE A 109 6.87 -8.03 2.68
CA ILE A 109 7.06 -9.49 2.60
C ILE A 109 5.81 -10.11 3.23
N THR A 110 4.94 -10.64 2.39
CA THR A 110 3.65 -11.19 2.81
C THR A 110 3.43 -12.56 2.19
N CYS A 111 2.52 -13.32 2.77
CA CYS A 111 2.05 -14.58 2.22
C CYS A 111 0.52 -14.53 2.17
N LEU A 112 -0.03 -13.79 1.21
CA LEU A 112 -1.48 -13.56 1.09
C LEU A 112 -2.05 -13.04 2.44
N LEU A 113 -3.25 -13.48 2.84
CA LEU A 113 -3.83 -13.16 4.15
C LEU A 113 -3.27 -14.01 5.30
N TYR A 114 -2.33 -14.91 5.03
CA TYR A 114 -1.63 -15.60 6.12
C TYR A 114 -0.66 -14.64 6.78
N THR A 115 -0.96 -14.23 8.00
CA THR A 115 0.02 -13.59 8.87
C THR A 115 1.05 -14.64 9.27
N SER A 116 2.27 -14.53 8.75
CA SER A 116 3.39 -15.24 9.37
C SER A 116 3.48 -14.77 10.82
N PRO A 117 3.44 -15.68 11.80
CA PRO A 117 3.51 -15.28 13.20
C PRO A 117 4.79 -14.49 13.42
N SER A 118 4.64 -13.21 13.73
CA SER A 118 5.77 -12.36 14.11
C SER A 118 6.28 -12.79 15.48
N PRO A 119 7.58 -12.71 15.77
CA PRO A 119 8.09 -12.90 17.11
C PRO A 119 7.41 -12.03 18.18
N ARG A 120 6.77 -10.93 17.76
CA ARG A 120 5.99 -10.05 18.65
C ARG A 120 4.60 -10.61 18.99
N ASP A 121 4.08 -11.54 18.20
CA ASP A 121 2.76 -12.12 18.42
C ASP A 121 2.79 -13.34 19.34
N ARG A 122 3.98 -13.68 19.84
CA ARG A 122 4.22 -14.72 20.82
C ARG A 122 4.39 -14.11 22.22
N GLY A 123 3.41 -13.35 22.64
CA GLY A 123 3.31 -12.88 24.01
C GLY A 123 2.67 -13.93 24.93
#